data_06c8f18d6b504cf2ef4a2e4d908731e7
#
_entry.id   06c8f18d6b504cf2ef4a2e4d908731e7
#
_cell.length_a   1.000
_cell.length_b   1.000
_cell.length_c   1.000
_cell.angle_alpha   90.00
_cell.angle_beta   90.00
_cell.angle_gamma   90.00
#
_symmetry.space_group_name_H-M   'P 1'
#
loop_
_entity.id
_entity.type
_entity.pdbx_description
1 polymer ?
#
loop_
_entity_poly.entity_id
_entity_poly.type
_entity_poly.pdbx_seq_one_letter_code
_entity_poly.pdbx_strand_id
1 'polypeptide(L)'
;MQRIVLSFALTLILANTLQVNAQYAKQDSTHKKFFVGSTLFMLANLVPDNNKPEMVYLNLGYRITGKDVISLEFKTWKYAWPIGIPFGKSFEAEGEGFPGYIREHGVSLSYYRFLWNGLFTQVDVMPAFQTFVNDNGNKIDNGFQIFNTYSVGYHIKLFRDRFFIQPSIAITHRPYQSKMPDSFKQVDDRWSRFFFGQPGLHFGYNF
;
A
#
# COMPACT_ATOMS: atom_id res chain seq x y z
N MET A 1 -25.34 -13.13 12.39
CA MET A 1 -24.79 -13.06 13.76
C MET A 1 -23.26 -13.22 13.80
N GLN A 2 -22.64 -14.18 13.11
CA GLN A 2 -21.16 -14.37 13.14
C GLN A 2 -20.33 -13.15 12.70
N ARG A 3 -20.78 -12.36 11.73
CA ARG A 3 -20.05 -11.17 11.24
C ARG A 3 -20.00 -10.02 12.25
N ILE A 4 -21.02 -9.87 13.08
CA ILE A 4 -21.09 -8.84 14.13
C ILE A 4 -20.15 -9.21 15.29
N VAL A 5 -20.06 -10.49 15.65
CA VAL A 5 -19.19 -10.97 16.70
C VAL A 5 -17.71 -10.80 16.34
N LEU A 6 -17.35 -11.03 15.07
CA LEU A 6 -15.96 -10.86 14.60
C LEU A 6 -15.53 -9.37 14.62
N SER A 7 -16.42 -8.46 14.23
CA SER A 7 -16.16 -7.02 14.31
C SER A 7 -16.01 -6.54 15.75
N PHE A 8 -16.84 -7.03 16.67
CA PHE A 8 -16.76 -6.67 18.09
C PHE A 8 -15.49 -7.21 18.75
N ALA A 9 -15.07 -8.44 18.41
CA ALA A 9 -13.83 -9.02 18.92
C ALA A 9 -12.59 -8.24 18.44
N LEU A 10 -12.57 -7.82 17.17
CA LEU A 10 -11.48 -7.01 16.61
C LEU A 10 -11.39 -5.64 17.27
N THR A 11 -12.53 -5.00 17.54
CA THR A 11 -12.61 -3.71 18.23
C THR A 11 -12.16 -3.83 19.70
N LEU A 12 -12.51 -4.90 20.39
CA LEU A 12 -12.07 -5.15 21.77
C LEU A 12 -10.56 -5.42 21.87
N ILE A 13 -9.98 -6.15 20.93
CA ILE A 13 -8.54 -6.40 20.89
C ILE A 13 -7.79 -5.08 20.64
N LEU A 14 -8.26 -4.24 19.73
CA LEU A 14 -7.70 -2.90 19.50
C LEU A 14 -7.83 -1.98 20.72
N ALA A 15 -8.96 -1.98 21.42
CA ALA A 15 -9.19 -1.15 22.60
C ALA A 15 -8.29 -1.55 23.78
N ASN A 16 -8.09 -2.85 24.03
CA ASN A 16 -7.24 -3.32 25.13
C ASN A 16 -5.75 -3.06 24.87
N THR A 17 -5.29 -3.04 23.61
CA THR A 17 -3.89 -2.70 23.28
C THR A 17 -3.59 -1.21 23.50
N LEU A 18 -4.59 -0.34 23.48
CA LEU A 18 -4.43 1.10 23.73
C LEU A 18 -4.23 1.45 25.20
N GLN A 19 -4.81 0.69 26.13
CA GLN A 19 -4.74 0.99 27.57
C GLN A 19 -3.43 0.53 28.26
N VAL A 20 -2.77 -0.51 27.78
CA VAL A 20 -1.59 -1.11 28.46
C VAL A 20 -0.30 -0.30 28.28
N ASN A 21 -0.23 0.63 27.37
CA ASN A 21 1.03 1.30 27.03
C ASN A 21 1.11 2.81 27.33
N ALA A 22 0.12 3.40 27.96
CA ALA A 22 0.17 4.82 28.35
C ALA A 22 1.23 5.13 29.44
N GLN A 23 1.71 4.12 30.16
CA GLN A 23 2.66 4.28 31.29
C GLN A 23 4.13 4.18 30.91
N TYR A 24 4.52 3.78 29.70
CA TYR A 24 5.92 3.58 29.34
C TYR A 24 6.48 4.52 28.26
N ALA A 25 5.76 5.54 27.89
CA ALA A 25 6.30 6.58 27.01
C ALA A 25 7.14 7.58 27.83
N LYS A 26 8.31 7.18 28.29
CA LYS A 26 9.38 8.14 28.56
C LYS A 26 9.69 8.76 27.21
N GLN A 27 9.24 9.99 27.02
CA GLN A 27 9.40 10.76 25.80
C GLN A 27 10.91 10.92 25.54
N ASP A 28 11.44 10.05 24.69
CA ASP A 28 12.80 10.19 24.20
C ASP A 28 12.83 11.44 23.34
N SER A 29 13.39 12.53 23.89
CA SER A 29 13.45 13.84 23.25
C SER A 29 14.30 13.86 21.97
N THR A 30 14.92 12.74 21.62
CA THR A 30 15.71 12.55 20.39
C THR A 30 14.89 12.03 19.21
N HIS A 31 13.60 11.71 19.43
CA HIS A 31 12.73 11.15 18.36
C HIS A 31 12.32 12.22 17.37
N LYS A 32 12.80 12.07 16.15
CA LYS A 32 12.36 12.90 15.02
C LYS A 32 10.90 12.59 14.71
N LYS A 33 10.07 13.62 14.72
CA LYS A 33 8.61 13.48 14.65
C LYS A 33 8.08 13.25 13.24
N PHE A 34 8.78 13.78 12.24
CA PHE A 34 8.34 13.74 10.86
C PHE A 34 9.27 12.91 10.00
N PHE A 35 8.74 12.32 8.96
CA PHE A 35 9.54 11.74 7.91
C PHE A 35 8.90 11.94 6.53
N VAL A 36 9.75 11.92 5.52
CA VAL A 36 9.37 11.76 4.13
C VAL A 36 9.96 10.45 3.61
N GLY A 37 9.19 9.72 2.84
CA GLY A 37 9.60 8.42 2.33
C GLY A 37 9.10 8.15 0.92
N SER A 38 9.66 7.09 0.34
CA SER A 38 9.27 6.56 -0.95
C SER A 38 9.54 5.05 -0.99
N THR A 39 9.37 4.44 -2.16
CA THR A 39 9.63 3.01 -2.37
C THR A 39 10.67 2.78 -3.44
N LEU A 40 11.51 1.75 -3.27
CA LEU A 40 12.46 1.34 -4.29
C LEU A 40 11.78 0.70 -5.52
N PHE A 41 10.51 0.32 -5.43
CA PHE A 41 9.75 -0.15 -6.58
C PHE A 41 9.60 0.90 -7.70
N MET A 42 9.81 2.19 -7.40
CA MET A 42 9.91 3.22 -8.44
C MET A 42 11.04 2.96 -9.44
N LEU A 43 12.03 2.14 -9.10
CA LEU A 43 13.07 1.71 -10.04
C LEU A 43 12.51 0.86 -11.21
N ALA A 44 11.33 0.26 -11.03
CA ALA A 44 10.64 -0.42 -12.13
C ALA A 44 10.26 0.52 -13.29
N ASN A 45 10.22 1.84 -13.05
CA ASN A 45 10.07 2.82 -14.13
C ASN A 45 11.25 2.89 -15.09
N LEU A 46 12.40 2.34 -14.71
CA LEU A 46 13.62 2.31 -15.54
C LEU A 46 13.64 1.12 -16.51
N VAL A 47 12.70 0.19 -16.39
CA VAL A 47 12.58 -0.93 -17.33
C VAL A 47 12.30 -0.37 -18.73
N PRO A 48 13.05 -0.82 -19.77
CA PRO A 48 12.87 -0.35 -21.13
C PRO A 48 11.66 -1.02 -21.79
N ASP A 49 10.48 -0.79 -21.24
CA ASP A 49 9.20 -1.29 -21.73
C ASP A 49 8.21 -0.15 -21.85
N ASN A 50 7.38 -0.16 -22.90
CA ASN A 50 6.32 0.84 -23.09
C ASN A 50 5.22 0.73 -22.02
N ASN A 51 5.09 -0.43 -21.40
CA ASN A 51 4.14 -0.72 -20.35
C ASN A 51 4.74 -0.65 -18.93
N LYS A 52 5.86 0.08 -18.77
CA LYS A 52 6.41 0.35 -17.44
C LYS A 52 5.35 0.93 -16.50
N PRO A 53 5.44 0.69 -15.18
CA PRO A 53 4.38 1.03 -14.23
C PRO A 53 4.17 2.54 -14.05
N GLU A 54 5.11 3.39 -14.48
CA GLU A 54 5.06 4.85 -14.29
C GLU A 54 4.64 5.23 -12.87
N MET A 55 5.21 4.52 -11.91
CA MET A 55 4.88 4.64 -10.51
C MET A 55 5.46 5.92 -9.92
N VAL A 56 4.64 6.63 -9.14
CA VAL A 56 5.11 7.66 -8.20
C VAL A 56 4.56 7.32 -6.83
N TYR A 57 5.42 7.39 -5.82
CA TYR A 57 5.06 7.12 -4.44
C TYR A 57 5.74 8.14 -3.53
N LEU A 58 4.94 8.84 -2.74
CA LEU A 58 5.40 9.77 -1.70
C LEU A 58 4.68 9.46 -0.40
N ASN A 59 5.44 9.30 0.68
CA ASN A 59 4.93 9.05 2.03
C ASN A 59 5.34 10.19 2.96
N LEU A 60 4.38 10.81 3.62
CA LEU A 60 4.58 11.86 4.62
C LEU A 60 4.05 11.37 5.96
N GLY A 61 4.95 11.09 6.88
CA GLY A 61 4.61 10.47 8.15
C GLY A 61 4.84 11.35 9.37
N TYR A 62 4.01 11.12 10.39
CA TYR A 62 4.08 11.75 11.69
C TYR A 62 4.08 10.69 12.80
N ARG A 63 5.07 10.74 13.69
CA ARG A 63 5.19 9.87 14.86
C ARG A 63 4.38 10.44 16.02
N ILE A 64 3.24 9.82 16.30
CA ILE A 64 2.35 10.20 17.43
C ILE A 64 3.05 9.85 18.74
N THR A 65 3.62 8.64 18.79
CA THR A 65 4.39 8.11 19.93
C THR A 65 5.66 7.44 19.44
N GLY A 66 6.48 6.89 20.33
CA GLY A 66 7.62 6.04 19.95
C GLY A 66 7.22 4.74 19.23
N LYS A 67 5.93 4.38 19.25
CA LYS A 67 5.40 3.14 18.64
C LYS A 67 4.34 3.39 17.58
N ASP A 68 3.64 4.51 17.60
CA ASP A 68 2.50 4.78 16.75
C ASP A 68 2.83 5.88 15.74
N VAL A 69 2.60 5.59 14.48
CA VAL A 69 2.85 6.49 13.36
C VAL A 69 1.62 6.53 12.47
N ILE A 70 1.25 7.72 12.03
CA ILE A 70 0.29 7.92 10.94
C ILE A 70 1.03 8.50 9.75
N SER A 71 0.58 8.20 8.54
CA SER A 71 1.11 8.83 7.34
C SER A 71 0.05 9.00 6.25
N LEU A 72 0.29 10.00 5.43
CA LEU A 72 -0.40 10.18 4.15
C LEU A 72 0.52 9.71 3.03
N GLU A 73 -0.02 8.89 2.15
CA GLU A 73 0.73 8.34 1.02
C GLU A 73 0.06 8.72 -0.29
N PHE A 74 0.80 9.35 -1.19
CA PHE A 74 0.36 9.69 -2.53
C PHE A 74 0.92 8.65 -3.49
N LYS A 75 0.04 7.96 -4.19
CA LYS A 75 0.40 6.84 -5.06
C LYS A 75 -0.20 7.02 -6.44
N THR A 76 0.58 6.76 -7.46
CA THR A 76 0.07 6.58 -8.82
C THR A 76 0.73 5.37 -9.43
N TRP A 77 -0.03 4.61 -10.23
CA TRP A 77 0.41 3.35 -10.81
C TRP A 77 -0.29 3.10 -12.15
N LYS A 78 0.44 2.53 -13.09
CA LYS A 78 -0.11 2.02 -14.35
C LYS A 78 -0.17 0.49 -14.27
N TYR A 79 -1.38 -0.04 -14.18
CA TYR A 79 -1.62 -1.48 -14.22
C TYR A 79 -1.62 -1.94 -15.67
N ALA A 80 -0.50 -2.47 -16.13
CA ALA A 80 -0.31 -3.02 -17.47
C ALA A 80 0.58 -4.26 -17.39
N TRP A 81 0.37 -5.22 -18.27
CA TRP A 81 1.31 -6.33 -18.44
C TRP A 81 2.66 -5.79 -18.99
N PRO A 82 3.84 -6.30 -18.60
CA PRO A 82 4.07 -7.45 -17.72
C PRO A 82 4.28 -7.11 -16.23
N ILE A 83 4.48 -5.86 -15.85
CA ILE A 83 4.99 -5.54 -14.51
C ILE A 83 3.92 -4.94 -13.59
N GLY A 84 2.82 -4.46 -14.11
CA GLY A 84 2.00 -3.50 -13.40
C GLY A 84 0.88 -4.06 -12.53
N ILE A 85 0.59 -5.37 -12.49
CA ILE A 85 -0.63 -5.87 -11.84
C ILE A 85 -0.29 -6.71 -10.61
N PRO A 86 -0.29 -6.10 -9.40
CA PRO A 86 0.19 -6.75 -8.18
C PRO A 86 -0.81 -7.72 -7.53
N PHE A 87 -1.96 -7.98 -8.14
CA PHE A 87 -3.03 -8.79 -7.58
C PHE A 87 -3.58 -9.85 -8.54
N GLY A 88 -2.93 -10.04 -9.68
CA GLY A 88 -3.35 -11.01 -10.69
C GLY A 88 -2.22 -11.92 -11.13
N LYS A 89 -2.55 -12.84 -12.02
CA LYS A 89 -1.60 -13.76 -12.66
C LYS A 89 -0.91 -13.15 -13.88
N SER A 90 -0.94 -11.84 -14.02
CA SER A 90 -0.42 -11.11 -15.17
C SER A 90 1.07 -11.31 -15.44
N PHE A 91 1.83 -11.76 -14.43
CA PHE A 91 3.24 -12.11 -14.60
C PHE A 91 3.45 -13.43 -15.37
N GLU A 92 2.42 -14.29 -15.47
CA GLU A 92 2.54 -15.62 -16.04
C GLU A 92 2.42 -15.61 -17.58
N ALA A 93 1.53 -14.78 -18.11
CA ALA A 93 1.29 -14.70 -19.55
C ALA A 93 0.64 -13.37 -19.95
N GLU A 94 0.90 -12.91 -21.17
CA GLU A 94 0.35 -11.68 -21.73
C GLU A 94 -1.19 -11.69 -21.77
N GLY A 95 -1.79 -12.81 -22.09
CA GLY A 95 -3.27 -12.97 -22.12
C GLY A 95 -3.95 -12.87 -20.74
N GLU A 96 -3.19 -12.83 -19.67
CA GLU A 96 -3.69 -12.62 -18.30
C GLU A 96 -3.75 -11.12 -17.93
N GLY A 97 -3.22 -10.24 -18.77
CA GLY A 97 -3.26 -8.79 -18.58
C GLY A 97 -4.59 -8.15 -18.99
N PHE A 98 -4.74 -6.88 -18.67
CA PHE A 98 -5.87 -6.06 -19.17
C PHE A 98 -5.71 -5.77 -20.67
N PRO A 99 -6.82 -5.59 -21.40
CA PRO A 99 -6.79 -5.08 -22.78
C PRO A 99 -6.50 -3.58 -22.76
N GLY A 100 -5.22 -3.22 -22.72
CA GLY A 100 -4.71 -1.89 -22.44
C GLY A 100 -4.21 -1.75 -21.01
N TYR A 101 -4.56 -0.67 -20.32
CA TYR A 101 -4.10 -0.46 -18.96
C TYR A 101 -5.08 0.34 -18.09
N ILE A 102 -4.92 0.22 -16.78
CA ILE A 102 -5.60 1.06 -15.80
C ILE A 102 -4.57 2.04 -15.22
N ARG A 103 -4.84 3.32 -15.32
CA ARG A 103 -4.08 4.36 -14.62
C ARG A 103 -4.76 4.68 -13.32
N GLU A 104 -4.04 4.51 -12.21
CA GLU A 104 -4.57 4.75 -10.88
C GLU A 104 -3.87 5.91 -10.19
N HIS A 105 -4.66 6.70 -9.45
CA HIS A 105 -4.21 7.77 -8.58
C HIS A 105 -4.93 7.63 -7.23
N GLY A 106 -4.16 7.45 -6.18
CA GLY A 106 -4.69 7.26 -4.83
C GLY A 106 -4.00 8.13 -3.80
N VAL A 107 -4.75 8.45 -2.75
CA VAL A 107 -4.21 9.02 -1.52
C VAL A 107 -4.63 8.10 -0.39
N SER A 108 -3.67 7.55 0.34
CA SER A 108 -3.97 6.64 1.43
C SER A 108 -3.63 7.24 2.80
N LEU A 109 -4.37 6.75 3.79
CA LEU A 109 -4.06 6.93 5.19
C LEU A 109 -3.48 5.62 5.72
N SER A 110 -2.27 5.70 6.25
CA SER A 110 -1.59 4.56 6.85
C SER A 110 -1.40 4.75 8.34
N TYR A 111 -1.55 3.65 9.08
CA TYR A 111 -1.19 3.54 10.48
C TYR A 111 -0.16 2.45 10.66
N TYR A 112 0.97 2.79 11.34
CA TYR A 112 2.03 1.87 11.72
C TYR A 112 2.03 1.67 13.23
N ARG A 113 2.20 0.42 13.63
CA ARG A 113 2.46 0.05 15.01
C ARG A 113 3.80 -0.65 15.11
N PHE A 114 4.77 0.00 15.75
CA PHE A 114 6.05 -0.60 16.10
C PHE A 114 5.88 -1.52 17.30
N LEU A 115 6.18 -2.79 17.12
CA LEU A 115 5.97 -3.82 18.14
C LEU A 115 7.21 -3.97 19.02
N TRP A 116 8.31 -4.37 18.42
CA TRP A 116 9.55 -4.66 19.11
C TRP A 116 10.75 -4.45 18.17
N ASN A 117 11.74 -3.69 18.63
CA ASN A 117 13.09 -3.58 18.03
C ASN A 117 13.11 -3.28 16.51
N GLY A 118 12.17 -2.47 16.03
CA GLY A 118 12.02 -2.15 14.61
C GLY A 118 10.98 -2.99 13.85
N LEU A 119 10.52 -4.10 14.41
CA LEU A 119 9.40 -4.85 13.85
C LEU A 119 8.14 -3.98 13.89
N PHE A 120 7.43 -3.88 12.78
CA PHE A 120 6.18 -3.13 12.71
C PHE A 120 5.08 -3.88 11.96
N THR A 121 3.86 -3.48 12.25
CA THR A 121 2.69 -3.78 11.42
C THR A 121 2.15 -2.48 10.84
N GLN A 122 1.54 -2.55 9.66
CA GLN A 122 0.94 -1.40 8.98
C GLN A 122 -0.42 -1.79 8.44
N VAL A 123 -1.35 -0.86 8.55
CA VAL A 123 -2.64 -0.88 7.83
C VAL A 123 -2.70 0.38 6.99
N ASP A 124 -2.93 0.20 5.71
CA ASP A 124 -3.06 1.28 4.72
C ASP A 124 -4.42 1.16 4.03
N VAL A 125 -5.15 2.25 3.96
CA VAL A 125 -6.45 2.34 3.28
C VAL A 125 -6.37 3.41 2.21
N MET A 126 -6.50 3.02 0.95
CA MET A 126 -6.35 3.88 -0.22
C MET A 126 -7.63 3.94 -1.04
N PRO A 127 -8.44 4.99 -0.92
CA PRO A 127 -9.35 5.37 -1.99
C PRO A 127 -8.54 5.79 -3.22
N ALA A 128 -8.89 5.26 -4.38
CA ALA A 128 -8.17 5.48 -5.62
C ALA A 128 -9.09 5.68 -6.82
N PHE A 129 -8.77 6.68 -7.61
CA PHE A 129 -9.42 6.95 -8.90
C PHE A 129 -8.68 6.23 -10.01
N GLN A 130 -9.46 5.62 -10.90
CA GLN A 130 -8.96 4.83 -12.02
C GLN A 130 -9.38 5.46 -13.34
N THR A 131 -8.49 5.40 -14.33
CA THR A 131 -8.78 5.70 -15.72
C THR A 131 -8.48 4.44 -16.53
N PHE A 132 -9.49 3.95 -17.24
CA PHE A 132 -9.35 2.79 -18.13
C PHE A 132 -8.95 3.29 -19.51
N VAL A 133 -7.88 2.73 -20.06
CA VAL A 133 -7.30 3.10 -21.35
C VAL A 133 -7.16 1.82 -22.18
N ASN A 134 -7.62 1.83 -23.42
CA ASN A 134 -7.53 0.68 -24.33
C ASN A 134 -6.12 0.56 -24.96
N ASP A 135 -5.89 -0.50 -25.74
CA ASP A 135 -4.62 -0.77 -26.43
C ASP A 135 -4.20 0.32 -27.41
N ASN A 136 -5.14 1.10 -27.92
CA ASN A 136 -4.87 2.23 -28.80
C ASN A 136 -4.52 3.53 -28.05
N GLY A 137 -4.41 3.48 -26.70
CA GLY A 137 -4.13 4.63 -25.87
C GLY A 137 -5.32 5.56 -25.64
N ASN A 138 -6.53 5.19 -26.04
CA ASN A 138 -7.73 6.00 -25.84
C ASN A 138 -8.37 5.69 -24.49
N LYS A 139 -8.71 6.74 -23.75
CA LYS A 139 -9.51 6.62 -22.54
C LYS A 139 -10.91 6.12 -22.89
N ILE A 140 -11.36 5.08 -22.18
CA ILE A 140 -12.69 4.49 -22.35
C ILE A 140 -13.64 4.84 -21.21
N ASP A 141 -13.15 4.85 -19.97
CA ASP A 141 -13.99 5.12 -18.79
C ASP A 141 -13.15 5.56 -17.61
N ASN A 142 -13.83 5.90 -16.51
CA ASN A 142 -13.23 6.12 -15.20
C ASN A 142 -13.82 5.15 -14.18
N GLY A 143 -13.07 4.88 -13.14
CA GLY A 143 -13.49 4.05 -12.03
C GLY A 143 -12.97 4.57 -10.69
N PHE A 144 -13.37 3.85 -9.67
CA PHE A 144 -12.94 4.09 -8.30
C PHE A 144 -12.83 2.75 -7.58
N GLN A 145 -11.78 2.61 -6.77
CA GLN A 145 -11.64 1.45 -5.88
C GLN A 145 -11.20 1.89 -4.48
N ILE A 146 -11.40 0.98 -3.53
CA ILE A 146 -10.72 1.02 -2.25
C ILE A 146 -9.70 -0.11 -2.26
N PHE A 147 -8.44 0.25 -2.05
CA PHE A 147 -7.32 -0.68 -2.03
C PHE A 147 -6.66 -0.63 -0.64
N ASN A 148 -6.70 -1.74 0.07
CA ASN A 148 -6.12 -1.86 1.39
C ASN A 148 -4.84 -2.68 1.34
N THR A 149 -3.87 -2.29 2.17
CA THR A 149 -2.62 -3.04 2.35
C THR A 149 -2.40 -3.30 3.85
N TYR A 150 -2.10 -4.55 4.17
CA TYR A 150 -1.76 -4.99 5.53
C TYR A 150 -0.35 -5.56 5.50
N SER A 151 0.58 -4.88 6.15
CA SER A 151 2.00 -5.23 6.09
C SER A 151 2.56 -5.63 7.43
N VAL A 152 3.55 -6.50 7.38
CA VAL A 152 4.52 -6.75 8.46
C VAL A 152 5.90 -6.47 7.90
N GLY A 153 6.71 -5.70 8.61
CA GLY A 153 8.03 -5.32 8.14
C GLY A 153 8.98 -4.98 9.26
N TYR A 154 10.18 -4.62 8.88
CA TYR A 154 11.24 -4.27 9.79
C TYR A 154 11.81 -2.89 9.42
N HIS A 155 11.94 -2.01 10.41
CA HIS A 155 12.47 -0.65 10.26
C HIS A 155 13.96 -0.63 10.64
N ILE A 156 14.79 -0.52 9.63
CA ILE A 156 16.25 -0.45 9.77
C ILE A 156 16.67 1.02 9.78
N LYS A 157 17.22 1.45 10.91
CA LYS A 157 17.72 2.80 11.11
C LYS A 157 19.14 2.95 10.58
N LEU A 158 19.39 4.00 9.83
CA LEU A 158 20.69 4.34 9.25
C LEU A 158 21.11 5.76 9.63
N PHE A 159 22.41 6.01 9.68
CA PHE A 159 23.00 7.33 9.89
C PHE A 159 22.40 8.10 11.09
N ARG A 160 22.39 7.44 12.27
CA ARG A 160 21.84 8.01 13.51
C ARG A 160 20.35 8.35 13.39
N ASP A 161 19.59 7.43 12.80
CA ASP A 161 18.14 7.55 12.57
C ASP A 161 17.72 8.72 11.66
N ARG A 162 18.64 9.20 10.82
CA ARG A 162 18.29 10.17 9.77
C ARG A 162 17.63 9.51 8.57
N PHE A 163 18.14 8.34 8.17
CA PHE A 163 17.58 7.53 7.10
C PHE A 163 17.05 6.22 7.65
N PHE A 164 16.10 5.66 6.93
CA PHE A 164 15.60 4.33 7.22
C PHE A 164 15.32 3.55 5.94
N ILE A 165 15.33 2.23 6.08
CA ILE A 165 14.85 1.27 5.08
C ILE A 165 13.83 0.37 5.78
N GLN A 166 12.74 0.05 5.08
CA GLN A 166 11.66 -0.79 5.60
C GLN A 166 11.32 -1.91 4.60
N PRO A 167 12.06 -3.04 4.65
CA PRO A 167 11.60 -4.27 4.01
C PRO A 167 10.32 -4.75 4.69
N SER A 168 9.37 -5.22 3.90
CA SER A 168 8.08 -5.72 4.38
C SER A 168 7.50 -6.79 3.46
N ILE A 169 6.53 -7.51 3.98
CA ILE A 169 5.65 -8.37 3.22
C ILE A 169 4.21 -7.97 3.52
N ALA A 170 3.36 -7.98 2.52
CA ALA A 170 2.00 -7.48 2.63
C ALA A 170 0.97 -8.46 2.08
N ILE A 171 -0.25 -8.27 2.57
CA ILE A 171 -1.48 -8.76 1.98
C ILE A 171 -2.20 -7.54 1.44
N THR A 172 -2.57 -7.56 0.17
CA THR A 172 -3.44 -6.52 -0.39
C THR A 172 -4.87 -7.03 -0.50
N HIS A 173 -5.82 -6.11 -0.40
CA HIS A 173 -7.23 -6.41 -0.43
C HIS A 173 -7.99 -5.29 -1.15
N ARG A 174 -8.83 -5.66 -2.10
CA ARG A 174 -9.71 -4.74 -2.84
C ARG A 174 -11.17 -4.94 -2.40
N PRO A 175 -11.62 -4.32 -1.29
CA PRO A 175 -12.97 -4.52 -0.76
C PRO A 175 -14.05 -3.91 -1.66
N TYR A 176 -13.71 -2.89 -2.43
CA TYR A 176 -14.63 -2.20 -3.30
C TYR A 176 -14.00 -1.86 -4.65
N GLN A 177 -14.74 -2.11 -5.70
CA GLN A 177 -14.46 -1.70 -7.07
C GLN A 177 -15.75 -1.18 -7.69
N SER A 178 -15.73 0.02 -8.26
CA SER A 178 -16.84 0.54 -9.04
C SER A 178 -17.03 -0.25 -10.34
N LYS A 179 -18.10 0.05 -11.07
CA LYS A 179 -18.28 -0.52 -12.41
C LYS A 179 -17.04 -0.21 -13.27
N MET A 180 -16.56 -1.21 -13.98
CA MET A 180 -15.48 -1.09 -14.95
C MET A 180 -15.96 -1.55 -16.34
N PRO A 181 -15.28 -1.17 -17.43
CA PRO A 181 -15.62 -1.62 -18.78
C PRO A 181 -15.63 -3.15 -18.86
N ASP A 182 -16.56 -3.72 -19.63
CA ASP A 182 -16.78 -5.18 -19.69
C ASP A 182 -15.51 -5.97 -20.06
N SER A 183 -14.69 -5.43 -20.97
CA SER A 183 -13.43 -6.06 -21.35
C SER A 183 -12.41 -6.14 -20.23
N PHE A 184 -12.35 -5.13 -19.35
CA PHE A 184 -11.51 -5.12 -18.16
C PHE A 184 -12.09 -5.99 -17.05
N LYS A 185 -13.41 -5.94 -16.90
CA LYS A 185 -14.13 -6.74 -15.90
C LYS A 185 -13.94 -8.25 -16.12
N GLN A 186 -13.95 -8.73 -17.37
CA GLN A 186 -13.71 -10.13 -17.70
C GLN A 186 -12.34 -10.64 -17.23
N VAL A 187 -11.33 -9.76 -17.21
CA VAL A 187 -10.00 -10.07 -16.67
C VAL A 187 -10.00 -9.98 -15.15
N ASP A 188 -10.54 -8.90 -14.59
CA ASP A 188 -10.57 -8.66 -13.14
C ASP A 188 -11.37 -9.74 -12.38
N ASP A 189 -12.48 -10.23 -12.93
CA ASP A 189 -13.30 -11.26 -12.31
C ASP A 189 -12.58 -12.61 -12.15
N ARG A 190 -11.49 -12.85 -12.92
CA ARG A 190 -10.65 -14.05 -12.79
C ARG A 190 -9.68 -13.98 -11.62
N TRP A 191 -9.45 -12.79 -11.06
CA TRP A 191 -8.47 -12.56 -10.03
C TRP A 191 -9.07 -12.46 -8.64
N SER A 192 -8.33 -12.93 -7.65
CA SER A 192 -8.71 -12.79 -6.26
C SER A 192 -8.73 -11.31 -5.86
N ARG A 193 -9.66 -10.97 -4.97
CA ARG A 193 -9.65 -9.65 -4.31
C ARG A 193 -8.57 -9.53 -3.25
N PHE A 194 -7.94 -10.63 -2.90
CA PHE A 194 -6.79 -10.71 -2.00
C PHE A 194 -5.57 -11.21 -2.77
N PHE A 195 -4.45 -10.56 -2.52
CA PHE A 195 -3.15 -11.04 -2.97
C PHE A 195 -2.21 -11.13 -1.76
N PHE A 196 -1.60 -12.31 -1.58
CA PHE A 196 -0.74 -12.63 -0.46
C PHE A 196 0.73 -12.58 -0.88
N GLY A 197 1.58 -12.04 0.01
CA GLY A 197 3.02 -12.10 -0.19
C GLY A 197 3.57 -10.97 -1.07
N GLN A 198 2.88 -9.85 -1.19
CA GLN A 198 3.43 -8.68 -1.89
C GLN A 198 4.66 -8.16 -1.15
N PRO A 199 5.84 -8.15 -1.79
CA PRO A 199 7.03 -7.56 -1.19
C PRO A 199 6.90 -6.04 -1.10
N GLY A 200 7.46 -5.45 -0.04
CA GLY A 200 7.59 -4.02 0.14
C GLY A 200 9.03 -3.65 0.44
N LEU A 201 9.52 -2.57 -0.15
CA LEU A 201 10.84 -2.03 0.16
C LEU A 201 10.77 -0.51 0.12
N HIS A 202 10.54 0.07 1.30
CA HIS A 202 10.41 1.51 1.46
C HIS A 202 11.70 2.09 2.06
N PHE A 203 11.92 3.36 1.81
CA PHE A 203 13.01 4.12 2.40
C PHE A 203 12.53 5.54 2.73
N GLY A 204 13.24 6.22 3.61
CA GLY A 204 12.88 7.61 3.92
C GLY A 204 13.91 8.32 4.79
N TYR A 205 13.60 9.59 5.02
CA TYR A 205 14.39 10.52 5.81
C TYR A 205 13.56 11.08 6.96
N ASN A 206 14.11 11.02 8.16
CA ASN A 206 13.53 11.55 9.40
C ASN A 206 14.05 12.95 9.72
N PHE A 207 13.17 13.87 10.15
CA PHE A 207 13.51 15.25 10.55
C PHE A 207 12.65 15.77 11.69
#